data_40f8f1517eddd9219a1c2c4c1bfb84be
#
_entry.id   40f8f1517eddd9219a1c2c4c1bfb84be
#
_cell.length_a   1.000
_cell.length_b   1.000
_cell.length_c   1.000
_cell.angle_alpha   90.00
_cell.angle_beta   90.00
_cell.angle_gamma   90.00
#
_symmetry.space_group_name_H-M   'P 1'
#
loop_
_entity.id
_entity.type
_entity.pdbx_description
1 polymer ?
#
loop_
_entity_poly.entity_id
_entity_poly.type
_entity_poly.pdbx_seq_one_letter_code
_entity_poly.pdbx_strand_id
1 'polypeptide(L)'
;MFHWNIQKYIEEKQLFTLHDKVLVALSGGADSVALLRVLLVLGYHCEAAHCNFHLRGEESDRDERFVNELCKGLGVTLHVTHFDTVTYASRHHVSVEMAAREMRYDWFEQLRKERGMAVIAVAHHRDDSVETFLLNLIRGAGINGLKGISPHNGCIVRPLLEVSRQDILDYLRCLRQGYVTDSTNLQDEYMRNKIRLNILPMLRELNPSVSESIAETSRRLTDVSLIYLSLIHISEPT
;
A
#
# COMPACT_ATOMS: atom_id res chain seq x y z
N MET A 1 17.84 -9.69 -6.40
CA MET A 1 16.69 -9.76 -7.32
C MET A 1 15.54 -8.87 -6.84
N PHE A 2 15.13 -8.89 -5.55
CA PHE A 2 14.01 -8.10 -5.00
C PHE A 2 14.12 -6.59 -5.27
N HIS A 3 15.21 -5.93 -4.84
CA HIS A 3 15.42 -4.50 -5.02
C HIS A 3 15.48 -4.08 -6.49
N TRP A 4 16.05 -4.93 -7.38
CA TRP A 4 16.11 -4.64 -8.81
C TRP A 4 14.71 -4.60 -9.47
N ASN A 5 13.83 -5.54 -9.11
CA ASN A 5 12.45 -5.55 -9.61
C ASN A 5 11.70 -4.26 -9.21
N ILE A 6 11.91 -3.80 -7.97
CA ILE A 6 11.27 -2.59 -7.46
C ILE A 6 11.83 -1.35 -8.13
N GLN A 7 13.15 -1.26 -8.32
CA GLN A 7 13.78 -0.15 -9.03
C GLN A 7 13.24 -0.05 -10.46
N LYS A 8 13.26 -1.16 -11.18
CA LYS A 8 12.73 -1.24 -12.55
C LYS A 8 11.27 -0.78 -12.60
N TYR A 9 10.44 -1.23 -11.66
CA TYR A 9 9.04 -0.84 -11.59
C TYR A 9 8.85 0.66 -11.32
N ILE A 10 9.62 1.23 -10.40
CA ILE A 10 9.60 2.68 -10.12
C ILE A 10 9.93 3.47 -11.39
N GLU A 11 10.96 3.05 -12.14
CA GLU A 11 11.39 3.70 -13.38
C GLU A 11 10.35 3.53 -14.50
N GLU A 12 9.86 2.32 -14.75
CA GLU A 12 8.86 2.03 -15.80
C GLU A 12 7.53 2.76 -15.57
N LYS A 13 7.11 2.88 -14.31
CA LYS A 13 5.87 3.58 -13.95
C LYS A 13 6.08 5.06 -13.64
N GLN A 14 7.32 5.55 -13.73
CA GLN A 14 7.69 6.94 -13.46
C GLN A 14 7.12 7.44 -12.12
N LEU A 15 7.28 6.63 -11.06
CA LEU A 15 6.67 6.92 -9.78
C LEU A 15 7.36 8.10 -9.08
N PHE A 16 8.67 8.12 -9.10
CA PHE A 16 9.55 9.18 -8.59
C PHE A 16 11.00 8.91 -9.02
N THR A 17 11.89 9.90 -8.83
CA THR A 17 13.31 9.85 -9.20
C THR A 17 14.22 9.87 -7.97
N LEU A 18 15.53 9.63 -8.14
CA LEU A 18 16.51 9.70 -7.04
C LEU A 18 16.68 11.13 -6.46
N HIS A 19 16.23 12.16 -7.16
CA HIS A 19 16.26 13.54 -6.67
C HIS A 19 15.04 13.89 -5.82
N ASP A 20 14.01 13.04 -5.85
CA ASP A 20 12.78 13.27 -5.12
C ASP A 20 12.90 12.82 -3.66
N LYS A 21 12.29 13.59 -2.76
CA LYS A 21 12.12 13.19 -1.36
C LYS A 21 10.83 12.38 -1.23
N VAL A 22 10.91 11.23 -0.60
CA VAL A 22 9.80 10.26 -0.47
C VAL A 22 9.35 10.18 0.98
N LEU A 23 8.06 10.44 1.23
CA LEU A 23 7.43 10.18 2.51
C LEU A 23 6.91 8.75 2.54
N VAL A 24 7.48 7.90 3.38
CA VAL A 24 7.10 6.48 3.51
C VAL A 24 6.07 6.31 4.61
N ALA A 25 4.87 5.83 4.27
CA ALA A 25 3.85 5.44 5.25
C ALA A 25 4.30 4.16 5.98
N LEU A 26 4.72 4.30 7.24
CA LEU A 26 5.35 3.24 8.03
C LEU A 26 4.43 2.80 9.18
N SER A 27 3.74 1.67 9.00
CA SER A 27 2.91 1.07 10.07
C SER A 27 3.71 0.21 11.06
N GLY A 28 4.91 -0.23 10.68
CA GLY A 28 5.70 -1.23 11.42
C GLY A 28 5.50 -2.67 10.93
N GLY A 29 4.44 -2.93 10.16
CA GLY A 29 4.20 -4.23 9.53
C GLY A 29 5.22 -4.56 8.43
N ALA A 30 5.32 -5.84 8.07
CA ALA A 30 6.33 -6.36 7.15
C ALA A 30 6.41 -5.56 5.84
N ASP A 31 5.26 -5.23 5.23
CA ASP A 31 5.23 -4.57 3.93
C ASP A 31 5.80 -3.15 4.00
N SER A 32 5.40 -2.38 5.01
CA SER A 32 5.87 -1.01 5.20
C SER A 32 7.35 -0.95 5.60
N VAL A 33 7.81 -1.91 6.39
CA VAL A 33 9.23 -2.06 6.76
C VAL A 33 10.06 -2.43 5.53
N ALA A 34 9.60 -3.39 4.72
CA ALA A 34 10.28 -3.77 3.49
C ALA A 34 10.35 -2.61 2.49
N LEU A 35 9.26 -1.83 2.35
CA LEU A 35 9.25 -0.64 1.50
C LEU A 35 10.31 0.37 1.94
N LEU A 36 10.36 0.75 3.22
CA LEU A 36 11.37 1.67 3.73
C LEU A 36 12.78 1.12 3.48
N ARG A 37 13.02 -0.14 3.84
CA ARG A 37 14.34 -0.79 3.69
C ARG A 37 14.82 -0.82 2.25
N VAL A 38 13.96 -1.19 1.30
CA VAL A 38 14.36 -1.28 -0.11
C VAL A 38 14.61 0.09 -0.72
N LEU A 39 13.80 1.11 -0.39
CA LEU A 39 14.03 2.46 -0.90
C LEU A 39 15.35 3.04 -0.40
N LEU A 40 15.70 2.81 0.87
CA LEU A 40 17.01 3.22 1.42
C LEU A 40 18.18 2.49 0.73
N VAL A 41 18.06 1.19 0.48
CA VAL A 41 19.08 0.40 -0.25
C VAL A 41 19.27 0.91 -1.68
N LEU A 42 18.20 1.36 -2.32
CA LEU A 42 18.24 1.95 -3.67
C LEU A 42 18.73 3.41 -3.68
N GLY A 43 19.01 4.00 -2.51
CA GLY A 43 19.58 5.35 -2.38
C GLY A 43 18.57 6.48 -2.45
N TYR A 44 17.27 6.21 -2.29
CA TYR A 44 16.24 7.24 -2.24
C TYR A 44 16.26 8.01 -0.91
N HIS A 45 15.97 9.30 -0.96
CA HIS A 45 15.83 10.16 0.21
C HIS A 45 14.46 9.96 0.85
N CYS A 46 14.42 9.24 1.98
CA CYS A 46 13.19 8.88 2.67
C CYS A 46 13.06 9.55 4.03
N GLU A 47 11.86 10.04 4.34
CA GLU A 47 11.40 10.28 5.72
C GLU A 47 10.20 9.34 5.97
N ALA A 48 9.99 8.93 7.22
CA ALA A 48 8.92 8.00 7.58
C ALA A 48 7.78 8.72 8.30
N ALA A 49 6.54 8.29 8.06
CA ALA A 49 5.34 8.79 8.72
C ALA A 49 4.56 7.64 9.36
N HIS A 50 4.33 7.74 10.68
CA HIS A 50 3.57 6.77 11.47
C HIS A 50 2.35 7.40 12.10
N CYS A 51 1.19 6.71 11.99
CA CYS A 51 -0.07 7.11 12.62
C CYS A 51 -0.39 6.16 13.77
N ASN A 52 -0.49 6.67 14.99
CA ASN A 52 -1.02 5.94 16.12
C ASN A 52 -2.50 6.31 16.31
N PHE A 53 -3.39 5.36 16.07
CA PHE A 53 -4.84 5.54 16.17
C PHE A 53 -5.40 5.17 17.54
N HIS A 54 -4.57 4.67 18.46
CA HIS A 54 -4.95 4.19 19.79
C HIS A 54 -6.10 3.16 19.81
N LEU A 55 -6.34 2.47 18.68
CA LEU A 55 -7.46 1.51 18.56
C LEU A 55 -7.15 0.15 19.19
N ARG A 56 -5.87 -0.14 19.50
CA ARG A 56 -5.40 -1.42 20.01
C ARG A 56 -4.66 -1.32 21.35
N GLY A 57 -4.82 -0.20 22.06
CA GLY A 57 -4.17 0.02 23.35
C GLY A 57 -2.65 -0.21 23.30
N GLU A 58 -2.15 -1.09 24.15
CA GLU A 58 -0.70 -1.38 24.30
C GLU A 58 -0.03 -1.87 23.00
N GLU A 59 -0.77 -2.52 22.09
CA GLU A 59 -0.21 -2.92 20.79
C GLU A 59 0.12 -1.71 19.93
N SER A 60 -0.73 -0.68 19.92
CA SER A 60 -0.47 0.57 19.18
C SER A 60 0.80 1.26 19.69
N ASP A 61 1.02 1.27 21.00
CA ASP A 61 2.21 1.88 21.63
C ASP A 61 3.46 1.02 21.40
N ARG A 62 3.33 -0.31 21.37
CA ARG A 62 4.40 -1.23 20.99
C ARG A 62 4.84 -0.98 19.55
N ASP A 63 3.89 -0.83 18.62
CA ASP A 63 4.16 -0.62 17.21
C ASP A 63 4.86 0.72 16.97
N GLU A 64 4.44 1.77 17.68
CA GLU A 64 5.10 3.08 17.64
C GLU A 64 6.53 3.01 18.19
N ARG A 65 6.76 2.31 19.31
CA ARG A 65 8.12 2.10 19.84
C ARG A 65 9.00 1.39 18.84
N PHE A 66 8.49 0.34 18.21
CA PHE A 66 9.20 -0.41 17.18
C PHE A 66 9.62 0.48 16.00
N VAL A 67 8.70 1.30 15.43
CA VAL A 67 9.05 2.19 14.31
C VAL A 67 10.04 3.28 14.71
N ASN A 68 9.96 3.79 15.95
CA ASN A 68 10.93 4.74 16.48
C ASN A 68 12.35 4.13 16.54
N GLU A 69 12.48 2.93 17.10
CA GLU A 69 13.77 2.21 17.18
C GLU A 69 14.30 1.89 15.78
N LEU A 70 13.45 1.42 14.88
CA LEU A 70 13.80 1.13 13.50
C LEU A 70 14.35 2.37 12.78
N CYS A 71 13.62 3.46 12.81
CA CYS A 71 14.03 4.69 12.13
C CYS A 71 15.30 5.28 12.73
N LYS A 72 15.45 5.26 14.06
CA LYS A 72 16.67 5.67 14.76
C LYS A 72 17.88 4.81 14.30
N GLY A 73 17.71 3.49 14.23
CA GLY A 73 18.77 2.57 13.79
C GLY A 73 19.15 2.74 12.31
N LEU A 74 18.24 3.25 11.48
CA LEU A 74 18.45 3.49 10.05
C LEU A 74 18.87 4.94 9.74
N GLY A 75 18.91 5.85 10.71
CA GLY A 75 19.16 7.26 10.48
C GLY A 75 18.07 7.98 9.68
N VAL A 76 16.81 7.50 9.75
CA VAL A 76 15.66 8.05 9.03
C VAL A 76 14.86 8.96 9.95
N THR A 77 14.51 10.15 9.47
CA THR A 77 13.59 11.04 10.19
C THR A 77 12.20 10.42 10.26
N LEU A 78 11.67 10.25 11.47
CA LEU A 78 10.33 9.74 11.71
C LEU A 78 9.41 10.88 12.18
N HIS A 79 8.23 10.96 11.57
CA HIS A 79 7.12 11.79 12.00
C HIS A 79 6.03 10.91 12.58
N VAL A 80 5.53 11.26 13.76
CA VAL A 80 4.47 10.51 14.45
C VAL A 80 3.30 11.43 14.71
N THR A 81 2.10 10.93 14.53
CA THR A 81 0.86 11.60 14.94
C THR A 81 -0.05 10.64 15.69
N HIS A 82 -0.84 11.19 16.59
CA HIS A 82 -1.83 10.47 17.39
C HIS A 82 -3.23 10.95 17.01
N PHE A 83 -4.16 10.02 16.82
CA PHE A 83 -5.53 10.35 16.42
C PHE A 83 -6.56 9.82 17.41
N ASP A 84 -7.52 10.67 17.78
CA ASP A 84 -8.76 10.24 18.41
C ASP A 84 -9.78 9.83 17.34
N THR A 85 -9.58 8.62 16.83
CA THR A 85 -10.36 8.09 15.70
C THR A 85 -11.83 7.86 16.07
N VAL A 86 -12.10 7.46 17.31
CA VAL A 86 -13.47 7.16 17.77
C VAL A 86 -14.32 8.44 17.82
N THR A 87 -13.78 9.52 18.39
CA THR A 87 -14.46 10.81 18.42
C THR A 87 -14.68 11.37 17.01
N TYR A 88 -13.70 11.24 16.13
CA TYR A 88 -13.83 11.65 14.73
C TYR A 88 -14.92 10.86 14.01
N ALA A 89 -14.91 9.53 14.08
CA ALA A 89 -15.91 8.67 13.46
C ALA A 89 -17.33 9.01 13.91
N SER A 90 -17.51 9.23 15.22
CA SER A 90 -18.80 9.61 15.80
C SER A 90 -19.31 10.96 15.28
N ARG A 91 -18.45 11.98 15.21
CA ARG A 91 -18.81 13.32 14.73
C ARG A 91 -19.16 13.36 13.24
N HIS A 92 -18.48 12.56 12.43
CA HIS A 92 -18.65 12.55 10.97
C HIS A 92 -19.62 11.47 10.48
N HIS A 93 -20.18 10.66 11.38
CA HIS A 93 -21.11 9.55 11.06
C HIS A 93 -20.51 8.54 10.07
N VAL A 94 -19.21 8.25 10.20
CA VAL A 94 -18.50 7.27 9.39
C VAL A 94 -18.01 6.09 10.24
N SER A 95 -17.61 4.98 9.61
CA SER A 95 -16.99 3.88 10.34
C SER A 95 -15.63 4.31 10.91
N VAL A 96 -15.20 3.67 12.00
CA VAL A 96 -13.86 3.92 12.61
C VAL A 96 -12.75 3.69 11.58
N GLU A 97 -12.91 2.72 10.69
CA GLU A 97 -11.98 2.41 9.62
C GLU A 97 -11.91 3.53 8.57
N MET A 98 -13.08 4.06 8.12
CA MET A 98 -13.13 5.22 7.23
C MET A 98 -12.48 6.44 7.88
N ALA A 99 -12.81 6.72 9.15
CA ALA A 99 -12.20 7.79 9.91
C ALA A 99 -10.68 7.67 9.97
N ALA A 100 -10.16 6.49 10.34
CA ALA A 100 -8.72 6.24 10.38
C ALA A 100 -8.07 6.43 9.01
N ARG A 101 -8.75 6.04 7.94
CA ARG A 101 -8.28 6.21 6.58
C ARG A 101 -8.23 7.68 6.16
N GLU A 102 -9.31 8.44 6.36
CA GLU A 102 -9.38 9.87 6.04
C GLU A 102 -8.31 10.66 6.79
N MET A 103 -8.28 10.55 8.12
CA MET A 103 -7.31 11.26 8.97
C MET A 103 -5.86 10.92 8.59
N ARG A 104 -5.57 9.66 8.23
CA ARG A 104 -4.25 9.23 7.77
C ARG A 104 -3.80 9.94 6.51
N TYR A 105 -4.64 9.94 5.47
CA TYR A 105 -4.27 10.51 4.19
C TYR A 105 -4.24 12.04 4.20
N ASP A 106 -5.11 12.67 4.96
CA ASP A 106 -5.11 14.12 5.17
C ASP A 106 -3.81 14.56 5.86
N TRP A 107 -3.41 13.85 6.92
CA TRP A 107 -2.15 14.16 7.61
C TRP A 107 -0.92 13.85 6.74
N PHE A 108 -0.90 12.76 6.01
CA PHE A 108 0.21 12.47 5.10
C PHE A 108 0.36 13.56 4.03
N GLU A 109 -0.73 14.06 3.48
CA GLU A 109 -0.69 15.14 2.47
C GLU A 109 -0.25 16.48 3.10
N GLN A 110 -0.71 16.79 4.30
CA GLN A 110 -0.23 17.95 5.04
C GLN A 110 1.28 17.85 5.29
N LEU A 111 1.74 16.76 5.87
CA LEU A 111 3.15 16.52 6.18
C LEU A 111 4.01 16.54 4.91
N ARG A 112 3.53 15.93 3.82
CA ARG A 112 4.20 15.96 2.51
C ARG A 112 4.48 17.39 2.06
N LYS A 113 3.48 18.26 2.13
CA LYS A 113 3.61 19.68 1.75
C LYS A 113 4.55 20.43 2.68
N GLU A 114 4.41 20.27 4.00
CA GLU A 114 5.23 20.93 5.02
C GLU A 114 6.72 20.58 4.89
N ARG A 115 7.02 19.31 4.55
CA ARG A 115 8.38 18.79 4.42
C ARG A 115 8.96 18.91 3.01
N GLY A 116 8.17 19.37 2.03
CA GLY A 116 8.57 19.45 0.63
C GLY A 116 8.86 18.07 0.01
N MET A 117 8.06 17.06 0.39
CA MET A 117 8.16 15.72 -0.19
C MET A 117 7.45 15.68 -1.54
N ALA A 118 8.03 14.97 -2.50
CA ALA A 118 7.45 14.81 -3.83
C ALA A 118 6.24 13.86 -3.79
N VAL A 119 6.38 12.73 -3.11
CA VAL A 119 5.38 11.66 -3.09
C VAL A 119 5.22 11.02 -1.69
N ILE A 120 4.10 10.31 -1.52
CA ILE A 120 3.80 9.46 -0.37
C ILE A 120 3.84 8.01 -0.85
N ALA A 121 4.81 7.23 -0.40
CA ALA A 121 4.95 5.82 -0.73
C ALA A 121 4.18 4.94 0.27
N VAL A 122 3.26 4.11 -0.24
CA VAL A 122 2.49 3.14 0.54
C VAL A 122 2.79 1.72 0.09
N ALA A 123 2.79 0.77 1.02
CA ALA A 123 3.32 -0.57 0.84
C ALA A 123 2.29 -1.59 0.32
N HIS A 124 1.36 -1.19 -0.55
CA HIS A 124 0.51 -2.16 -1.24
C HIS A 124 1.34 -3.02 -2.18
N HIS A 125 1.10 -4.32 -2.16
CA HIS A 125 1.81 -5.31 -2.96
C HIS A 125 0.88 -6.06 -3.92
N ARG A 126 1.41 -6.99 -4.72
CA ARG A 126 0.66 -7.73 -5.74
C ARG A 126 -0.56 -8.46 -5.17
N ASP A 127 -0.40 -9.12 -4.03
CA ASP A 127 -1.51 -9.88 -3.45
C ASP A 127 -2.66 -8.96 -3.00
N ASP A 128 -2.39 -7.73 -2.52
CA ASP A 128 -3.45 -6.74 -2.24
C ASP A 128 -4.22 -6.34 -3.50
N SER A 129 -3.52 -6.24 -4.63
CA SER A 129 -4.16 -5.95 -5.93
C SER A 129 -5.04 -7.10 -6.38
N VAL A 130 -4.60 -8.34 -6.20
CA VAL A 130 -5.38 -9.56 -6.49
C VAL A 130 -6.61 -9.65 -5.60
N GLU A 131 -6.46 -9.39 -4.30
CA GLU A 131 -7.60 -9.34 -3.35
C GLU A 131 -8.62 -8.27 -3.76
N THR A 132 -8.14 -7.09 -4.13
CA THR A 132 -9.00 -5.99 -4.61
C THR A 132 -9.73 -6.35 -5.90
N PHE A 133 -9.05 -7.00 -6.84
CA PHE A 133 -9.65 -7.49 -8.09
C PHE A 133 -10.79 -8.47 -7.78
N LEU A 134 -10.53 -9.50 -6.96
CA LEU A 134 -11.52 -10.50 -6.59
C LEU A 134 -12.71 -9.90 -5.82
N LEU A 135 -12.44 -8.99 -4.89
CA LEU A 135 -13.49 -8.30 -4.15
C LEU A 135 -14.40 -7.50 -5.08
N ASN A 136 -13.83 -6.77 -6.03
CA ASN A 136 -14.56 -5.98 -7.00
C ASN A 136 -15.32 -6.87 -8.02
N LEU A 137 -14.73 -8.00 -8.42
CA LEU A 137 -15.39 -8.98 -9.27
C LEU A 137 -16.63 -9.56 -8.58
N ILE A 138 -16.54 -9.95 -7.32
CA ILE A 138 -17.64 -10.48 -6.51
C ILE A 138 -18.75 -9.42 -6.35
N ARG A 139 -18.41 -8.15 -6.28
CA ARG A 139 -19.35 -7.02 -6.19
C ARG A 139 -19.97 -6.63 -7.54
N GLY A 140 -19.59 -7.29 -8.63
CA GLY A 140 -20.09 -6.99 -9.96
C GLY A 140 -19.54 -5.72 -10.58
N ALA A 141 -18.34 -5.29 -10.18
CA ALA A 141 -17.72 -4.10 -10.74
C ALA A 141 -17.37 -4.28 -12.22
N GLY A 142 -17.63 -3.24 -13.03
CA GLY A 142 -17.18 -3.18 -14.43
C GLY A 142 -15.66 -3.02 -14.59
N ILE A 143 -15.20 -2.79 -15.83
CA ILE A 143 -13.78 -2.71 -16.20
C ILE A 143 -12.99 -1.80 -15.23
N ASN A 144 -13.54 -0.67 -14.84
CA ASN A 144 -12.87 0.27 -13.95
C ASN A 144 -12.56 -0.30 -12.56
N GLY A 145 -13.42 -1.17 -12.03
CA GLY A 145 -13.18 -1.84 -10.75
C GLY A 145 -12.22 -3.02 -10.84
N LEU A 146 -12.06 -3.62 -12.02
CA LEU A 146 -11.22 -4.80 -12.25
C LEU A 146 -9.76 -4.45 -12.61
N LYS A 147 -9.37 -3.19 -12.59
CA LYS A 147 -7.98 -2.75 -12.80
C LYS A 147 -7.05 -3.01 -11.61
N GLY A 148 -7.59 -3.56 -10.51
CA GLY A 148 -6.82 -3.71 -9.26
C GLY A 148 -6.44 -2.37 -8.63
N ILE A 149 -5.26 -2.34 -8.02
CA ILE A 149 -4.73 -1.14 -7.37
C ILE A 149 -3.82 -0.38 -8.35
N SER A 150 -4.10 0.91 -8.55
CA SER A 150 -3.27 1.76 -9.41
C SER A 150 -1.87 1.98 -8.84
N PRO A 151 -0.81 2.01 -9.67
CA PRO A 151 0.56 2.35 -9.27
C PRO A 151 0.67 3.71 -8.57
N HIS A 152 -0.11 4.68 -9.01
CA HIS A 152 -0.18 6.00 -8.42
C HIS A 152 -1.62 6.52 -8.37
N ASN A 153 -1.88 7.41 -7.41
CA ASN A 153 -3.12 8.16 -7.30
C ASN A 153 -2.77 9.55 -6.72
N GLY A 154 -2.70 10.56 -7.59
CA GLY A 154 -2.12 11.85 -7.22
C GLY A 154 -0.67 11.69 -6.73
N CYS A 155 -0.38 12.19 -5.54
CA CYS A 155 0.94 12.07 -4.91
C CYS A 155 1.19 10.71 -4.21
N ILE A 156 0.20 9.82 -4.13
CA ILE A 156 0.35 8.51 -3.49
C ILE A 156 0.90 7.52 -4.52
N VAL A 157 2.02 6.88 -4.21
CA VAL A 157 2.69 5.88 -5.05
C VAL A 157 2.81 4.52 -4.37
N ARG A 158 2.90 3.45 -5.15
CA ARG A 158 2.90 2.06 -4.66
C ARG A 158 4.02 1.24 -5.30
N PRO A 159 5.25 1.36 -4.79
CA PRO A 159 6.41 0.73 -5.41
C PRO A 159 6.43 -0.79 -5.35
N LEU A 160 5.65 -1.43 -4.45
CA LEU A 160 5.67 -2.87 -4.23
C LEU A 160 4.62 -3.65 -5.02
N LEU A 161 3.84 -3.03 -5.94
CA LEU A 161 2.74 -3.71 -6.62
C LEU A 161 3.14 -4.89 -7.52
N GLU A 162 4.42 -5.01 -7.91
CA GLU A 162 4.91 -6.14 -8.72
C GLU A 162 5.48 -7.29 -7.87
N VAL A 163 5.67 -7.10 -6.58
CA VAL A 163 6.21 -8.14 -5.70
C VAL A 163 5.12 -8.81 -4.88
N SER A 164 5.29 -10.10 -4.59
CA SER A 164 4.38 -10.84 -3.75
C SER A 164 4.65 -10.60 -2.26
N ARG A 165 3.67 -10.94 -1.42
CA ARG A 165 3.85 -11.00 0.03
C ARG A 165 5.01 -11.91 0.42
N GLN A 166 5.18 -13.04 -0.27
CA GLN A 166 6.26 -13.98 0.00
C GLN A 166 7.64 -13.36 -0.31
N ASP A 167 7.77 -12.65 -1.43
CA ASP A 167 9.01 -11.94 -1.79
C ASP A 167 9.41 -10.92 -0.71
N ILE A 168 8.42 -10.21 -0.15
CA ILE A 168 8.61 -9.25 0.96
C ILE A 168 9.15 -9.96 2.21
N LEU A 169 8.53 -11.07 2.61
CA LEU A 169 8.93 -11.82 3.80
C LEU A 169 10.33 -12.42 3.63
N ASP A 170 10.64 -12.94 2.45
CA ASP A 170 11.97 -13.50 2.14
C ASP A 170 13.04 -12.41 2.13
N TYR A 171 12.73 -11.23 1.59
CA TYR A 171 13.62 -10.08 1.65
C TYR A 171 13.94 -9.66 3.10
N LEU A 172 12.92 -9.50 3.95
CA LEU A 172 13.13 -9.15 5.35
C LEU A 172 13.91 -10.24 6.12
N ARG A 173 13.64 -11.51 5.81
CA ARG A 173 14.40 -12.65 6.37
C ARG A 173 15.88 -12.59 5.99
N CYS A 174 16.21 -12.31 4.73
CA CYS A 174 17.58 -12.14 4.27
C CYS A 174 18.29 -10.99 5.00
N LEU A 175 17.58 -9.90 5.29
CA LEU A 175 18.12 -8.76 6.05
C LEU A 175 18.17 -9.02 7.56
N ARG A 176 17.60 -10.10 8.06
CA ARG A 176 17.33 -10.35 9.49
C ARG A 176 16.57 -9.18 10.14
N GLN A 177 15.66 -8.57 9.36
CA GLN A 177 14.89 -7.41 9.78
C GLN A 177 13.59 -7.85 10.43
N GLY A 178 13.39 -7.47 11.71
CA GLY A 178 12.12 -7.66 12.41
C GLY A 178 11.03 -6.70 11.92
N TYR A 179 9.79 -7.07 12.19
CA TYR A 179 8.59 -6.28 11.93
C TYR A 179 7.50 -6.65 12.95
N VAL A 180 6.49 -5.82 13.10
CA VAL A 180 5.34 -6.10 13.96
C VAL A 180 4.23 -6.82 13.19
N THR A 181 3.53 -7.71 13.88
CA THR A 181 2.37 -8.43 13.30
C THR A 181 1.10 -7.82 13.87
N ASP A 182 0.19 -7.43 13.00
CA ASP A 182 -1.12 -6.88 13.36
C ASP A 182 -2.08 -8.01 13.77
N SER A 183 -2.78 -7.83 14.90
CA SER A 183 -3.72 -8.82 15.46
C SER A 183 -5.19 -8.51 15.13
N THR A 184 -5.51 -7.37 14.47
CA THR A 184 -6.88 -6.91 14.30
C THR A 184 -7.56 -7.36 13.02
N ASN A 185 -8.79 -7.88 13.18
CA ASN A 185 -9.76 -8.18 12.12
C ASN A 185 -10.88 -7.11 12.14
N LEU A 186 -10.74 -6.00 11.43
CA LEU A 186 -11.83 -5.04 11.19
C LEU A 186 -12.75 -5.53 10.05
N GLN A 187 -14.00 -5.07 9.98
CA GLN A 187 -15.04 -5.67 9.10
C GLN A 187 -14.70 -5.74 7.60
N ASP A 188 -14.02 -4.75 7.04
CA ASP A 188 -13.57 -4.80 5.64
C ASP A 188 -12.40 -5.77 5.45
N GLU A 189 -11.56 -5.95 6.47
CA GLU A 189 -10.61 -7.03 6.52
C GLU A 189 -11.29 -8.39 6.56
N TYR A 190 -12.51 -8.51 7.11
CA TYR A 190 -13.21 -9.80 7.11
C TYR A 190 -13.43 -10.33 5.68
N MET A 191 -13.90 -9.53 4.74
CA MET A 191 -14.08 -9.95 3.36
C MET A 191 -12.74 -10.19 2.65
N ARG A 192 -11.75 -9.32 2.85
CA ARG A 192 -10.39 -9.50 2.32
C ARG A 192 -9.71 -10.70 2.95
N ASN A 193 -9.82 -10.86 4.27
CA ASN A 193 -9.30 -12.03 4.96
C ASN A 193 -9.96 -13.33 4.47
N LYS A 194 -11.27 -13.32 4.19
CA LYS A 194 -11.97 -14.47 3.61
C LYS A 194 -11.45 -14.80 2.20
N ILE A 195 -11.18 -13.80 1.38
CA ILE A 195 -10.54 -13.99 0.08
C ILE A 195 -9.13 -14.56 0.25
N ARG A 196 -8.32 -13.96 1.11
CA ARG A 196 -6.93 -14.34 1.37
C ARG A 196 -6.80 -15.75 1.94
N LEU A 197 -7.61 -16.09 2.95
CA LEU A 197 -7.46 -17.32 3.72
C LEU A 197 -8.25 -18.51 3.15
N ASN A 198 -9.32 -18.26 2.39
CA ASN A 198 -10.18 -19.32 1.89
C ASN A 198 -10.19 -19.37 0.36
N ILE A 199 -10.51 -18.26 -0.33
CA ILE A 199 -10.75 -18.27 -1.78
C ILE A 199 -9.44 -18.43 -2.56
N LEU A 200 -8.43 -17.63 -2.24
CA LEU A 200 -7.14 -17.71 -2.93
C LEU A 200 -6.44 -19.06 -2.78
N PRO A 201 -6.41 -19.71 -1.60
CA PRO A 201 -5.89 -21.07 -1.49
C PRO A 201 -6.63 -22.07 -2.39
N MET A 202 -7.96 -22.06 -2.42
CA MET A 202 -8.75 -22.93 -3.31
C MET A 202 -8.45 -22.68 -4.79
N LEU A 203 -8.31 -21.41 -5.18
CA LEU A 203 -7.93 -21.07 -6.55
C LEU A 203 -6.50 -21.54 -6.90
N ARG A 204 -5.57 -21.51 -5.94
CA ARG A 204 -4.21 -22.01 -6.11
C ARG A 204 -4.13 -23.54 -6.24
N GLU A 205 -5.07 -24.27 -5.68
CA GLU A 205 -5.19 -25.72 -5.93
C GLU A 205 -5.53 -26.04 -7.40
N LEU A 206 -6.33 -25.18 -8.05
CA LEU A 206 -6.67 -25.30 -9.47
C LEU A 206 -5.57 -24.77 -10.38
N ASN A 207 -4.94 -23.66 -9.99
CA ASN A 207 -3.84 -23.04 -10.71
C ASN A 207 -2.85 -22.41 -9.72
N PRO A 208 -1.67 -23.03 -9.50
CA PRO A 208 -0.65 -22.48 -8.59
C PRO A 208 -0.22 -21.05 -8.90
N SER A 209 -0.30 -20.63 -10.18
CA SER A 209 0.03 -19.27 -10.64
C SER A 209 -1.21 -18.35 -10.76
N VAL A 210 -2.29 -18.63 -10.06
CA VAL A 210 -3.54 -17.84 -10.20
C VAL A 210 -3.36 -16.37 -9.82
N SER A 211 -2.54 -16.07 -8.84
CA SER A 211 -2.27 -14.69 -8.42
C SER A 211 -1.59 -13.90 -9.54
N GLU A 212 -0.63 -14.49 -10.21
CA GLU A 212 0.04 -13.93 -11.39
C GLU A 212 -0.93 -13.75 -12.56
N SER A 213 -1.76 -14.75 -12.81
CA SER A 213 -2.78 -14.72 -13.88
C SER A 213 -3.80 -13.61 -13.67
N ILE A 214 -4.26 -13.42 -12.42
CA ILE A 214 -5.19 -12.33 -12.06
C ILE A 214 -4.49 -10.97 -12.19
N ALA A 215 -3.27 -10.82 -11.70
CA ALA A 215 -2.50 -9.58 -11.81
C ALA A 215 -2.26 -9.20 -13.28
N GLU A 216 -1.95 -10.17 -14.14
CA GLU A 216 -1.80 -9.97 -15.59
C GLU A 216 -3.13 -9.55 -16.25
N THR A 217 -4.23 -10.21 -15.89
CA THR A 217 -5.56 -9.84 -16.38
C THR A 217 -5.92 -8.42 -15.98
N SER A 218 -5.65 -8.03 -14.74
CA SER A 218 -5.86 -6.67 -14.23
C SER A 218 -5.06 -5.62 -15.03
N ARG A 219 -3.80 -5.91 -15.36
CA ARG A 219 -2.96 -5.04 -16.21
C ARG A 219 -3.55 -4.87 -17.61
N ARG A 220 -3.92 -5.98 -18.27
CA ARG A 220 -4.55 -5.94 -19.60
C ARG A 220 -5.85 -5.12 -19.60
N LEU A 221 -6.67 -5.25 -18.56
CA LEU A 221 -7.88 -4.44 -18.41
C LEU A 221 -7.57 -2.95 -18.23
N THR A 222 -6.47 -2.62 -17.57
CA THR A 222 -5.99 -1.24 -17.46
C THR A 222 -5.64 -0.68 -18.84
N ASP A 223 -4.88 -1.42 -19.65
CA ASP A 223 -4.48 -1.01 -20.99
C ASP A 223 -5.69 -0.84 -21.92
N VAL A 224 -6.61 -1.81 -21.91
CA VAL A 224 -7.88 -1.74 -22.70
C VAL A 224 -8.69 -0.51 -22.29
N SER A 225 -8.76 -0.20 -21.00
CA SER A 225 -9.54 0.94 -20.53
C SER A 225 -8.95 2.28 -20.98
N LEU A 226 -7.64 2.40 -21.11
CA LEU A 226 -6.98 3.59 -21.65
C LEU A 226 -7.33 3.80 -23.13
N ILE A 227 -7.32 2.72 -23.92
CA ILE A 227 -7.74 2.76 -25.32
C ILE A 227 -9.22 3.15 -25.45
N TYR A 228 -10.08 2.56 -24.62
CA TYR A 228 -11.51 2.87 -24.64
C TYR A 228 -11.81 4.33 -24.31
N LEU A 229 -11.15 4.89 -23.28
CA LEU A 229 -11.29 6.30 -22.93
C LEU A 229 -10.78 7.23 -24.03
N SER A 230 -9.67 6.90 -24.69
CA SER A 230 -9.16 7.70 -25.82
C SER A 230 -10.13 7.72 -27.02
N LEU A 231 -10.82 6.60 -27.27
CA LEU A 231 -11.81 6.52 -28.34
C LEU A 231 -13.08 7.33 -28.03
N ILE A 232 -13.52 7.38 -26.78
CA ILE A 232 -14.66 8.21 -26.38
C ILE A 232 -14.37 9.70 -26.59
N HIS A 233 -13.19 10.17 -26.19
CA HIS A 233 -12.80 11.57 -26.40
C HIS A 233 -12.66 11.97 -27.87
N ILE A 234 -12.39 11.01 -28.76
CA ILE A 234 -12.35 11.26 -30.23
C ILE A 234 -13.77 11.33 -30.82
N SER A 235 -14.75 10.67 -30.21
CA SER A 235 -16.12 10.57 -30.72
C SER A 235 -17.10 11.59 -30.15
N GLU A 236 -16.70 12.43 -29.18
CA GLU A 236 -17.52 13.56 -28.74
C GLU A 236 -17.37 14.71 -29.77
N PRO A 237 -18.42 15.06 -30.55
CA PRO A 237 -18.37 16.24 -31.41
C PRO A 237 -18.35 17.49 -30.51
N THR A 238 -17.39 18.35 -30.77
CA THR A 238 -17.32 19.74 -30.25
C THR A 238 -18.57 20.54 -30.60
#